data_d7e91dbf07771af5a23cfd079ce2be80
#
_entry.id   d7e91dbf07771af5a23cfd079ce2be80
#
_cell.length_a   1.000
_cell.length_b   1.000
_cell.length_c   1.000
_cell.angle_alpha   90.00
_cell.angle_beta   90.00
_cell.angle_gamma   90.00
#
_symmetry.space_group_name_H-M   'P 1'
#
loop_
_entity.id
_entity.type
_entity.pdbx_description
1 polymer ?
#
loop_
_entity_poly.entity_id
_entity_poly.type
_entity_poly.pdbx_seq_one_letter_code
_entity_poly.pdbx_strand_id
1 'polypeptide(L)'
;MALKTENTNWYVLIGELKYGPYDYKTVIKMIQSNQLMDFNYVWAEHLESWTPLYQIEEFSKDRFELLLQKDSEYLDSFIKRKNDRIEVKIPVIGHNTIRFFDGEIVSISKSGALCLLNSPLVQVGDQIKMHVKAQNESGTPFNVECEVIRKNFSKQRLNAKSGLYYAIKFHEVQEIGTTQISKWIQTAA
;
A
#
# COMPACT_ATOMS: atom_id res chain seq x y z
N MET A 1 16.38 -18.29 17.83
CA MET A 1 15.02 -18.75 18.16
C MET A 1 14.37 -19.14 16.86
N ALA A 2 14.08 -20.43 16.63
CA ALA A 2 13.37 -20.89 15.43
C ALA A 2 11.94 -20.33 15.45
N LEU A 3 11.47 -19.90 14.29
CA LEU A 3 10.17 -19.30 14.12
C LEU A 3 9.06 -20.35 14.38
N LYS A 4 8.36 -20.24 15.49
CA LYS A 4 7.16 -21.04 15.80
C LYS A 4 6.02 -20.89 14.76
N THR A 5 6.23 -20.09 13.71
CA THR A 5 5.21 -19.71 12.72
C THR A 5 5.01 -20.73 11.60
N GLU A 6 5.96 -21.63 11.35
CA GLU A 6 5.93 -22.51 10.17
C GLU A 6 4.81 -23.57 10.17
N ASN A 7 4.35 -23.97 11.36
CA ASN A 7 3.26 -24.96 11.50
C ASN A 7 1.99 -24.38 12.13
N THR A 8 1.84 -23.06 12.15
CA THR A 8 0.66 -22.41 12.72
C THR A 8 -0.46 -22.34 11.70
N ASN A 9 -1.59 -22.89 12.03
CA ASN A 9 -2.82 -22.75 11.26
C ASN A 9 -3.47 -21.40 11.55
N TRP A 10 -3.57 -20.58 10.53
CA TRP A 10 -4.20 -19.26 10.60
C TRP A 10 -5.62 -19.32 10.05
N TYR A 11 -6.49 -18.63 10.73
CA TYR A 11 -7.87 -18.40 10.29
C TYR A 11 -8.08 -16.91 10.11
N VAL A 12 -8.85 -16.53 9.10
CA VAL A 12 -9.14 -15.13 8.78
C VAL A 12 -10.64 -14.89 8.78
N LEU A 13 -11.05 -13.70 9.23
CA LEU A 13 -12.44 -13.28 9.21
C LEU A 13 -12.60 -12.19 8.14
N ILE A 14 -13.39 -12.48 7.12
CA ILE A 14 -13.73 -11.54 6.04
C ILE A 14 -15.24 -11.33 6.07
N GLY A 15 -15.66 -10.12 6.43
CA GLY A 15 -17.05 -9.89 6.80
C GLY A 15 -17.40 -10.69 8.06
N GLU A 16 -18.42 -11.54 7.97
CA GLU A 16 -18.85 -12.43 9.07
C GLU A 16 -18.42 -13.88 8.87
N LEU A 17 -17.68 -14.17 7.79
CA LEU A 17 -17.29 -15.52 7.42
C LEU A 17 -15.85 -15.82 7.83
N LYS A 18 -15.68 -17.00 8.48
CA LYS A 18 -14.39 -17.55 8.85
C LYS A 18 -13.85 -18.41 7.69
N TYR A 19 -12.58 -18.14 7.31
CA TYR A 19 -11.85 -18.91 6.31
C TYR A 19 -10.57 -19.50 6.92
N GLY A 20 -10.09 -20.60 6.37
CA GLY A 20 -8.89 -21.31 6.81
C GLY A 20 -9.16 -22.79 7.09
N PRO A 21 -8.17 -23.55 7.58
CA PRO A 21 -6.84 -23.07 7.98
C PRO A 21 -5.96 -22.66 6.79
N TYR A 22 -5.15 -21.65 6.99
CA TYR A 22 -4.11 -21.20 6.06
C TYR A 22 -2.74 -21.30 6.71
N ASP A 23 -1.73 -21.63 5.94
CA ASP A 23 -0.35 -21.49 6.38
C ASP A 23 0.09 -20.01 6.39
N TYR A 24 1.19 -19.73 7.07
CA TYR A 24 1.72 -18.39 7.22
C TYR A 24 2.05 -17.72 5.85
N LYS A 25 2.61 -18.51 4.89
CA LYS A 25 2.96 -18.00 3.55
C LYS A 25 1.72 -17.60 2.77
N THR A 26 0.63 -18.35 2.89
CA THR A 26 -0.65 -18.02 2.26
C THR A 26 -1.23 -16.72 2.82
N VAL A 27 -1.19 -16.53 4.14
CA VAL A 27 -1.66 -15.26 4.74
C VAL A 27 -0.83 -14.07 4.26
N ILE A 28 0.50 -14.20 4.18
CA ILE A 28 1.37 -13.16 3.59
C ILE A 28 0.93 -12.80 2.16
N LYS A 29 0.67 -13.81 1.31
CA LYS A 29 0.20 -13.58 -0.07
C LYS A 29 -1.15 -12.88 -0.10
N MET A 30 -2.07 -13.25 0.78
CA MET A 30 -3.39 -12.60 0.90
C MET A 30 -3.26 -11.13 1.31
N ILE A 31 -2.35 -10.80 2.24
CA ILE A 31 -2.05 -9.42 2.64
C ILE A 31 -1.48 -8.64 1.45
N GLN A 32 -0.52 -9.21 0.74
CA GLN A 32 0.13 -8.55 -0.38
C GLN A 32 -0.77 -8.35 -1.59
N SER A 33 -1.70 -9.28 -1.82
CA SER A 33 -2.70 -9.20 -2.89
C SER A 33 -3.93 -8.37 -2.52
N ASN A 34 -3.95 -7.76 -1.34
CA ASN A 34 -5.06 -6.99 -0.79
C ASN A 34 -6.36 -7.81 -0.57
N GLN A 35 -6.26 -9.12 -0.47
CA GLN A 35 -7.37 -9.97 -0.05
C GLN A 35 -7.62 -9.88 1.46
N LEU A 36 -6.55 -9.59 2.22
CA LEU A 36 -6.62 -9.24 3.64
C LEU A 36 -6.09 -7.83 3.85
N MET A 37 -6.86 -7.05 4.57
CA MET A 37 -6.51 -5.70 5.00
C MET A 37 -6.06 -5.71 6.45
N ASP A 38 -5.33 -4.70 6.87
CA ASP A 38 -4.81 -4.54 8.23
C ASP A 38 -5.89 -4.58 9.33
N PHE A 39 -7.12 -4.20 9.01
CA PHE A 39 -8.27 -4.23 9.92
C PHE A 39 -9.02 -5.58 9.96
N ASN A 40 -8.74 -6.52 9.04
CA ASN A 40 -9.35 -7.84 9.11
C ASN A 40 -8.86 -8.60 10.35
N TYR A 41 -9.75 -9.39 10.93
CA TYR A 41 -9.41 -10.19 12.10
C TYR A 41 -8.79 -11.53 11.68
N VAL A 42 -7.77 -11.92 12.41
CA VAL A 42 -7.13 -13.24 12.28
C VAL A 42 -7.11 -13.94 13.62
N TRP A 43 -7.01 -15.26 13.57
CA TRP A 43 -6.88 -16.09 14.74
C TRP A 43 -5.93 -17.27 14.47
N ALA A 44 -5.19 -17.66 15.49
CA ALA A 44 -4.36 -18.86 15.53
C ALA A 44 -4.35 -19.42 16.95
N GLU A 45 -3.92 -20.66 17.14
CA GLU A 45 -3.99 -21.35 18.43
C GLU A 45 -3.28 -20.62 19.59
N HIS A 46 -2.26 -19.82 19.29
CA HIS A 46 -1.51 -19.06 20.29
C HIS A 46 -2.16 -17.70 20.65
N LEU A 47 -3.24 -17.33 19.96
CA LEU A 47 -3.97 -16.09 20.23
C LEU A 47 -5.18 -16.38 21.12
N GLU A 48 -5.36 -15.56 22.16
CA GLU A 48 -6.48 -15.69 23.10
C GLU A 48 -7.84 -15.41 22.42
N SER A 49 -7.85 -14.55 21.41
CA SER A 49 -9.06 -14.14 20.70
C SER A 49 -8.77 -13.75 19.26
N TRP A 50 -9.83 -13.52 18.48
CA TRP A 50 -9.74 -12.90 17.17
C TRP A 50 -9.10 -11.52 17.28
N THR A 51 -7.97 -11.31 16.62
CA THR A 51 -7.16 -10.11 16.74
C THR A 51 -7.03 -9.44 15.37
N PRO A 52 -7.17 -8.10 15.28
CA PRO A 52 -6.94 -7.39 14.02
C PRO A 52 -5.51 -7.61 13.53
N LEU A 53 -5.37 -7.80 12.21
CA LEU A 53 -4.09 -8.13 11.57
C LEU A 53 -2.96 -7.12 11.90
N TYR A 54 -3.29 -5.83 12.01
CA TYR A 54 -2.30 -4.79 12.35
C TYR A 54 -1.72 -4.90 13.77
N GLN A 55 -2.30 -5.71 14.65
CA GLN A 55 -1.81 -5.97 16.02
C GLN A 55 -0.96 -7.24 16.10
N ILE A 56 -0.89 -8.02 15.05
CA ILE A 56 -0.15 -9.28 15.01
C ILE A 56 1.29 -8.98 14.58
N GLU A 57 2.24 -9.18 15.50
CA GLU A 57 3.66 -8.90 15.27
C GLU A 57 4.23 -9.71 14.10
N GLU A 58 3.79 -10.97 13.94
CA GLU A 58 4.20 -11.87 12.88
C GLU A 58 3.92 -11.32 11.47
N PHE A 59 2.92 -10.45 11.32
CA PHE A 59 2.56 -9.79 10.06
C PHE A 59 2.98 -8.31 10.01
N SER A 60 3.84 -7.88 10.93
CA SER A 60 4.39 -6.53 10.91
C SER A 60 5.40 -6.34 9.75
N LYS A 61 5.57 -5.08 9.34
CA LYS A 61 6.56 -4.72 8.31
C LYS A 61 7.96 -5.12 8.72
N ASP A 62 8.34 -4.86 9.97
CA ASP A 62 9.68 -5.16 10.50
C ASP A 62 9.96 -6.66 10.47
N ARG A 63 8.93 -7.46 10.77
CA ARG A 63 9.02 -8.91 10.68
C ARG A 63 9.22 -9.40 9.25
N PHE A 64 8.51 -8.81 8.29
CA PHE A 64 8.68 -9.13 6.88
C PHE A 64 10.07 -8.77 6.37
N GLU A 65 10.63 -7.64 6.77
CA GLU A 65 11.99 -7.25 6.43
C GLU A 65 13.03 -8.23 6.99
N LEU A 66 12.85 -8.70 8.23
CA LEU A 66 13.71 -9.72 8.83
C LEU A 66 13.62 -11.07 8.10
N LEU A 67 12.44 -11.49 7.68
CA LEU A 67 12.25 -12.73 6.91
C LEU A 67 12.95 -12.66 5.56
N LEU A 68 12.83 -11.53 4.86
CA LEU A 68 13.49 -11.32 3.57
C LEU A 68 15.04 -11.37 3.67
N GLN A 69 15.59 -10.99 4.83
CA GLN A 69 17.04 -10.99 5.04
C GLN A 69 17.61 -12.37 5.45
N LYS A 70 16.83 -13.16 6.18
CA LYS A 70 17.32 -14.36 6.87
C LYS A 70 17.00 -15.66 6.16
N ASP A 71 15.98 -15.70 5.33
CA ASP A 71 15.46 -16.96 4.81
C ASP A 71 15.04 -16.85 3.34
N SER A 72 15.85 -17.49 2.48
CA SER A 72 15.59 -17.53 1.04
C SER A 72 14.28 -18.24 0.68
N GLU A 73 13.78 -19.14 1.54
CA GLU A 73 12.53 -19.87 1.32
C GLU A 73 11.30 -18.95 1.33
N TYR A 74 11.37 -17.84 2.09
CA TYR A 74 10.29 -16.85 2.13
C TYR A 74 10.33 -15.86 0.96
N LEU A 75 11.44 -15.75 0.23
CA LEU A 75 11.56 -14.84 -0.92
C LEU A 75 10.48 -15.10 -1.98
N ASP A 76 10.12 -16.37 -2.21
CA ASP A 76 9.09 -16.75 -3.17
C ASP A 76 7.66 -16.49 -2.67
N SER A 77 7.51 -16.29 -1.36
CA SER A 77 6.23 -15.95 -0.75
C SER A 77 5.91 -14.45 -0.89
N PHE A 78 6.92 -13.62 -1.14
CA PHE A 78 6.75 -12.18 -1.31
C PHE A 78 6.64 -11.80 -2.78
N ILE A 79 5.58 -11.07 -3.11
CA ILE A 79 5.41 -10.50 -4.45
C ILE A 79 6.45 -9.41 -4.64
N LYS A 80 7.48 -9.67 -5.44
CA LYS A 80 8.47 -8.65 -5.81
C LYS A 80 7.77 -7.53 -6.60
N ARG A 81 7.99 -6.30 -6.18
CA ARG A 81 7.55 -5.14 -6.95
C ARG A 81 8.29 -5.10 -8.27
N LYS A 82 7.56 -4.87 -9.37
CA LYS A 82 8.15 -4.74 -10.70
C LYS A 82 9.04 -3.51 -10.86
N ASN A 83 8.77 -2.46 -10.06
CA ASN A 83 9.46 -1.18 -10.15
C ASN A 83 9.87 -0.72 -8.75
N ASP A 84 11.07 -0.19 -8.68
CA ASP A 84 11.59 0.45 -7.48
C ASP A 84 10.74 1.66 -7.12
N ARG A 85 10.68 1.95 -5.83
CA ARG A 85 9.99 3.10 -5.28
C ARG A 85 10.96 3.99 -4.53
N ILE A 86 10.74 5.27 -4.66
CA ILE A 86 11.43 6.29 -3.87
C ILE A 86 10.42 7.01 -2.97
N GLU A 87 10.88 7.43 -1.80
CA GLU A 87 10.13 8.32 -0.94
C GLU A 87 10.24 9.75 -1.46
N VAL A 88 9.10 10.43 -1.52
CA VAL A 88 9.01 11.80 -2.03
C VAL A 88 7.96 12.56 -1.22
N LYS A 89 7.94 13.87 -1.39
CA LYS A 89 6.88 14.73 -0.87
C LYS A 89 6.46 15.70 -1.97
N ILE A 90 5.49 15.27 -2.78
CA ILE A 90 5.07 16.01 -3.98
C ILE A 90 3.58 16.36 -3.87
N PRO A 91 3.22 17.63 -3.81
CA PRO A 91 1.82 18.04 -3.78
C PRO A 91 1.07 17.62 -5.04
N VAL A 92 -0.16 17.16 -4.86
CA VAL A 92 -1.07 16.79 -5.96
C VAL A 92 -2.45 17.37 -5.76
N ILE A 93 -3.13 17.59 -6.87
CA ILE A 93 -4.57 17.81 -6.92
C ILE A 93 -5.14 16.68 -7.75
N GLY A 94 -6.10 15.96 -7.19
CA GLY A 94 -6.80 14.90 -7.90
C GLY A 94 -8.26 15.25 -8.12
N HIS A 95 -8.85 14.64 -9.13
CA HIS A 95 -10.29 14.67 -9.32
C HIS A 95 -10.77 13.36 -9.95
N ASN A 96 -11.97 12.98 -9.61
CA ASN A 96 -12.81 12.08 -10.39
C ASN A 96 -13.89 12.92 -11.09
N THR A 97 -14.85 12.28 -11.77
CA THR A 97 -15.93 12.99 -12.46
C THR A 97 -16.80 13.87 -11.55
N ILE A 98 -16.73 13.67 -10.23
CA ILE A 98 -17.67 14.27 -9.27
C ILE A 98 -16.99 15.28 -8.35
N ARG A 99 -15.71 15.08 -7.99
CA ARG A 99 -15.05 15.80 -6.89
C ARG A 99 -13.61 16.12 -7.17
N PHE A 100 -13.15 17.23 -6.59
CA PHE A 100 -11.75 17.58 -6.45
C PHE A 100 -11.27 17.27 -5.05
N PHE A 101 -10.02 16.87 -4.93
CA PHE A 101 -9.34 16.64 -3.67
C PHE A 101 -7.86 16.98 -3.82
N ASP A 102 -7.23 17.37 -2.73
CA ASP A 102 -5.81 17.67 -2.65
C ASP A 102 -5.08 16.64 -1.79
N GLY A 103 -3.78 16.66 -1.86
CA GLY A 103 -2.92 15.79 -1.07
C GLY A 103 -1.47 15.83 -1.51
N GLU A 104 -0.74 14.79 -1.14
CA GLU A 104 0.66 14.63 -1.52
C GLU A 104 0.97 13.18 -1.90
N ILE A 105 1.88 12.99 -2.85
CA ILE A 105 2.53 11.72 -3.11
C ILE A 105 3.63 11.56 -2.05
N VAL A 106 3.60 10.45 -1.31
CA VAL A 106 4.59 10.10 -0.29
C VAL A 106 5.61 9.06 -0.76
N SER A 107 5.24 8.26 -1.75
CA SER A 107 6.20 7.44 -2.48
C SER A 107 5.73 7.19 -3.91
N ILE A 108 6.67 7.08 -4.84
CA ILE A 108 6.38 6.93 -6.26
C ILE A 108 7.27 5.89 -6.92
N SER A 109 6.73 5.21 -7.93
CA SER A 109 7.42 4.33 -8.86
C SER A 109 6.95 4.60 -10.28
N LYS A 110 7.54 3.93 -11.29
CA LYS A 110 7.09 4.05 -12.69
C LYS A 110 5.64 3.62 -12.91
N SER A 111 5.07 2.75 -12.06
CA SER A 111 3.75 2.16 -12.26
C SER A 111 2.69 2.60 -11.26
N GLY A 112 3.05 3.43 -10.27
CA GLY A 112 2.10 3.85 -9.25
C GLY A 112 2.71 4.64 -8.11
N ALA A 113 1.86 5.09 -7.21
CA ALA A 113 2.23 5.92 -6.07
C ALA A 113 1.48 5.51 -4.80
N LEU A 114 2.02 5.90 -3.67
CA LEU A 114 1.31 6.00 -2.40
C LEU A 114 1.04 7.48 -2.16
N CYS A 115 -0.22 7.82 -2.00
CA CYS A 115 -0.67 9.20 -1.80
C CYS A 115 -1.34 9.35 -0.45
N LEU A 116 -1.13 10.47 0.21
CA LEU A 116 -1.91 10.95 1.33
C LEU A 116 -2.91 11.96 0.80
N LEU A 117 -4.20 11.60 0.70
CA LEU A 117 -5.25 12.45 0.14
C LEU A 117 -6.20 12.95 1.22
N ASN A 118 -6.58 14.22 1.14
CA ASN A 118 -7.48 14.88 2.09
C ASN A 118 -8.97 14.60 1.78
N SER A 119 -9.29 13.43 1.28
CA SER A 119 -10.66 13.04 0.97
C SER A 119 -10.97 11.61 1.40
N PRO A 120 -11.85 11.42 2.39
CA PRO A 120 -12.30 10.08 2.77
C PRO A 120 -13.27 9.46 1.78
N LEU A 121 -13.74 10.22 0.80
CA LEU A 121 -14.81 9.84 -0.13
C LEU A 121 -14.29 9.13 -1.38
N VAL A 122 -12.98 9.18 -1.63
CA VAL A 122 -12.32 8.39 -2.67
C VAL A 122 -12.39 6.90 -2.28
N GLN A 123 -12.79 6.05 -3.23
CA GLN A 123 -12.98 4.62 -3.00
C GLN A 123 -12.00 3.78 -3.83
N VAL A 124 -11.83 2.53 -3.43
CA VAL A 124 -11.08 1.54 -4.22
C VAL A 124 -11.87 1.27 -5.52
N GLY A 125 -11.16 1.28 -6.65
CA GLY A 125 -11.74 1.18 -7.99
C GLY A 125 -12.05 2.52 -8.65
N ASP A 126 -11.98 3.65 -7.92
CA ASP A 126 -12.18 4.96 -8.52
C ASP A 126 -11.09 5.25 -9.57
N GLN A 127 -11.54 5.67 -10.76
CA GLN A 127 -10.68 6.24 -11.78
C GLN A 127 -10.51 7.71 -11.46
N ILE A 128 -9.28 8.15 -11.28
CA ILE A 128 -8.95 9.51 -10.91
C ILE A 128 -7.88 10.08 -11.85
N LYS A 129 -7.96 11.36 -12.09
CA LYS A 129 -6.92 12.13 -12.76
C LYS A 129 -6.19 12.96 -11.73
N MET A 130 -4.87 12.81 -11.66
CA MET A 130 -4.02 13.58 -10.76
C MET A 130 -3.17 14.58 -11.53
N HIS A 131 -3.14 15.81 -11.03
CA HIS A 131 -2.25 16.88 -11.43
C HIS A 131 -1.09 16.90 -10.44
N VAL A 132 0.06 16.42 -10.87
CA VAL A 132 1.27 16.35 -10.06
C VAL A 132 1.99 17.68 -10.20
N LYS A 133 2.19 18.40 -9.09
CA LYS A 133 2.91 19.66 -9.10
C LYS A 133 4.40 19.41 -9.22
N ALA A 134 5.10 20.38 -9.80
CA ALA A 134 6.55 20.33 -9.83
C ALA A 134 7.13 20.36 -8.41
N GLN A 135 8.17 19.57 -8.19
CA GLN A 135 8.85 19.51 -6.89
C GLN A 135 9.75 20.74 -6.65
N ASN A 136 10.21 21.39 -7.73
CA ASN A 136 11.07 22.58 -7.72
C ASN A 136 10.54 23.61 -8.73
N GLU A 137 10.98 24.86 -8.63
CA GLU A 137 10.62 25.97 -9.54
C GLU A 137 10.90 25.67 -11.02
N SER A 138 11.87 24.78 -11.31
CA SER A 138 12.24 24.35 -12.67
C SER A 138 11.49 23.11 -13.16
N GLY A 139 10.67 22.48 -12.33
CA GLY A 139 9.92 21.29 -12.71
C GLY A 139 8.63 21.63 -13.44
N THR A 140 8.27 20.85 -14.44
CA THR A 140 7.01 21.03 -15.18
C THR A 140 5.92 20.16 -14.55
N PRO A 141 4.74 20.72 -14.21
CA PRO A 141 3.60 19.90 -13.77
C PRO A 141 3.16 18.92 -14.85
N PHE A 142 2.64 17.78 -14.45
CA PHE A 142 2.13 16.77 -15.38
C PHE A 142 0.88 16.08 -14.85
N ASN A 143 0.15 15.43 -15.74
CA ASN A 143 -1.06 14.71 -15.42
C ASN A 143 -0.84 13.20 -15.46
N VAL A 144 -1.58 12.50 -14.60
CA VAL A 144 -1.59 11.04 -14.50
C VAL A 144 -3.02 10.56 -14.44
N GLU A 145 -3.40 9.65 -15.31
CA GLU A 145 -4.64 8.89 -15.19
C GLU A 145 -4.37 7.60 -14.43
N CYS A 146 -5.17 7.36 -13.42
CA CYS A 146 -4.87 6.30 -12.46
C CYS A 146 -6.11 5.76 -11.76
N GLU A 147 -5.93 4.61 -11.13
CA GLU A 147 -6.93 3.89 -10.38
C GLU A 147 -6.51 3.73 -8.93
N VAL A 148 -7.45 3.90 -8.02
CA VAL A 148 -7.26 3.62 -6.59
C VAL A 148 -7.35 2.11 -6.37
N ILE A 149 -6.23 1.48 -6.01
CA ILE A 149 -6.16 0.03 -5.79
C ILE A 149 -6.25 -0.37 -4.31
N ARG A 150 -5.99 0.56 -3.39
CA ARG A 150 -6.09 0.33 -1.96
C ARG A 150 -6.29 1.63 -1.21
N LYS A 151 -7.07 1.55 -0.12
CA LYS A 151 -7.32 2.63 0.83
C LYS A 151 -6.98 2.12 2.23
N ASN A 152 -6.05 2.77 2.92
CA ASN A 152 -5.65 2.38 4.26
C ASN A 152 -6.32 3.28 5.30
N PHE A 153 -7.05 2.63 6.20
CA PHE A 153 -7.63 3.24 7.39
C PHE A 153 -6.72 2.95 8.59
N SER A 154 -5.68 3.72 8.81
CA SER A 154 -4.95 3.62 10.07
C SER A 154 -5.77 4.28 11.18
N LYS A 155 -6.12 3.52 12.23
CA LYS A 155 -6.86 4.04 13.40
C LYS A 155 -6.18 5.23 14.07
N GLN A 156 -4.85 5.35 13.96
CA GLN A 156 -4.09 6.45 14.54
C GLN A 156 -4.23 7.77 13.76
N ARG A 157 -4.82 7.77 12.56
CA ARG A 157 -4.90 8.93 11.68
C ARG A 157 -6.32 9.28 11.22
N LEU A 158 -7.35 8.83 11.92
CA LEU A 158 -8.74 9.24 11.69
C LEU A 158 -9.05 10.69 12.15
N ASN A 159 -8.03 11.51 12.37
CA ASN A 159 -8.23 12.95 12.47
C ASN A 159 -8.51 13.48 11.05
N ALA A 160 -9.66 14.10 10.88
CA ALA A 160 -10.11 14.70 9.60
C ALA A 160 -9.12 15.71 8.96
N LYS A 161 -8.05 16.08 9.67
CA LYS A 161 -6.99 16.99 9.21
C LYS A 161 -5.77 16.28 8.61
N SER A 162 -5.65 14.94 8.71
CA SER A 162 -4.40 14.25 8.35
C SER A 162 -4.46 13.46 7.03
N GLY A 163 -5.61 13.41 6.37
CA GLY A 163 -5.79 12.64 5.14
C GLY A 163 -5.75 11.12 5.34
N LEU A 164 -5.97 10.39 4.27
CA LEU A 164 -5.91 8.92 4.22
C LEU A 164 -4.89 8.47 3.18
N TYR A 165 -4.23 7.34 3.43
CA TYR A 165 -3.31 6.74 2.48
C TYR A 165 -4.05 5.94 1.41
N TYR A 166 -3.70 6.23 0.16
CA TYR A 166 -4.22 5.57 -1.03
C TYR A 166 -3.08 5.00 -1.86
N ALA A 167 -3.13 3.70 -2.15
CA ALA A 167 -2.25 3.13 -3.16
C ALA A 167 -2.91 3.29 -4.53
N ILE A 168 -2.17 3.87 -5.46
CA ILE A 168 -2.64 4.29 -6.78
C ILE A 168 -1.81 3.60 -7.84
N LYS A 169 -2.48 3.02 -8.84
CA LYS A 169 -1.88 2.44 -10.02
C LYS A 169 -2.00 3.42 -11.19
N PHE A 170 -0.92 3.69 -11.87
CA PHE A 170 -0.90 4.52 -13.07
C PHE A 170 -1.38 3.71 -14.28
N HIS A 171 -2.29 4.28 -15.05
CA HIS A 171 -2.72 3.77 -16.35
C HIS A 171 -2.05 4.54 -17.48
N GLU A 172 -2.09 5.87 -17.39
CA GLU A 172 -1.47 6.77 -18.35
C GLU A 172 -0.73 7.89 -17.63
N VAL A 173 0.51 8.13 -18.01
CA VAL A 173 1.33 9.23 -17.51
C VAL A 173 1.75 10.06 -18.71
N GLN A 174 1.55 11.38 -18.67
CA GLN A 174 2.07 12.27 -19.71
C GLN A 174 3.57 12.04 -19.90
N GLU A 175 4.07 12.14 -21.12
CA GLU A 175 5.47 11.86 -21.49
C GLU A 175 6.48 12.63 -20.60
N ILE A 176 6.20 13.90 -20.35
CA ILE A 176 7.01 14.73 -19.45
C ILE A 176 7.05 14.16 -18.03
N GLY A 177 5.93 13.63 -17.54
CA GLY A 177 5.81 12.96 -16.23
C GLY A 177 6.63 11.68 -16.18
N THR A 178 6.57 10.86 -17.23
CA THR A 178 7.36 9.63 -17.33
C THR A 178 8.86 9.92 -17.24
N THR A 179 9.32 10.96 -17.94
CA THR A 179 10.71 11.40 -17.91
C THR A 179 11.11 11.91 -16.51
N GLN A 180 10.26 12.71 -15.88
CA GLN A 180 10.54 13.23 -14.53
C GLN A 180 10.57 12.14 -13.47
N ILE A 181 9.59 11.22 -13.45
CA ILE A 181 9.55 10.08 -12.53
C ILE A 181 10.82 9.24 -12.68
N SER A 182 11.24 8.96 -13.92
CA SER A 182 12.45 8.19 -14.18
C SER A 182 13.70 8.90 -13.64
N LYS A 183 13.79 10.23 -13.82
CA LYS A 183 14.88 11.03 -13.29
C LYS A 183 14.91 11.03 -11.77
N TRP A 184 13.77 11.18 -11.10
CA TRP A 184 13.69 11.12 -9.64
C TRP A 184 14.17 9.77 -9.09
N ILE A 185 13.74 8.66 -9.70
CA ILE A 185 14.15 7.30 -9.29
C ILE A 185 15.68 7.12 -9.46
N GLN A 186 16.25 7.59 -10.58
CA GLN A 186 17.69 7.51 -10.83
C GLN A 186 18.53 8.35 -9.87
N THR A 187 18.01 9.50 -9.43
CA THR A 187 18.75 10.40 -8.51
C THR A 187 18.70 9.91 -7.06
N ALA A 188 17.73 9.08 -6.71
CA ALA A 188 17.55 8.54 -5.36
C ALA A 188 18.20 7.15 -5.17
N ALA A 189 18.67 6.50 -6.23
CA ALA A 189 19.40 5.23 -6.22
C ALA A 189 20.90 5.45 -6.05
#